data_8469ecbc5c7735c541e09c445b17a65b
#
_entry.id   8469ecbc5c7735c541e09c445b17a65b
#
_cell.length_a   1.000
_cell.length_b   1.000
_cell.length_c   1.000
_cell.angle_alpha   90.00
_cell.angle_beta   90.00
_cell.angle_gamma   90.00
#
_symmetry.space_group_name_H-M   'P 1'
#
loop_
_entity.id
_entity.type
_entity.pdbx_description
1 polymer ?
#
loop_
_entity_poly.entity_id
_entity_poly.type
_entity_poly.pdbx_seq_one_letter_code
_entity_poly.pdbx_strand_id
1 'polypeptide(L)'
;LDRDGRRYFLAMPTFGRGVLLSGILGFVIYLPNFIWNMGTQFITYAHTRSNADLGGELFRPDKLLEFFGAQFGLFGPILFAALLWLMFRHRQWRAHPRARMLVAFILTMGLPILGLSLLTRANANWAAPVYVAASIFVTGELLARYKASLVQGSLILHIGLAVILMGGSLLASAPGIYAGYAVPAKLDPYRHHRGWAFIGDKINELR
;
A
#
# COMPACT_ATOMS: atom_id res chain seq x y z
N LEU A 1 -0.62 -23.77 11.23
CA LEU A 1 0.10 -24.81 11.96
C LEU A 1 -0.57 -24.97 13.31
N ASP A 2 -0.98 -26.21 13.66
CA ASP A 2 -1.42 -26.57 15.00
C ASP A 2 -0.26 -26.42 16.00
N ARG A 3 -0.53 -26.62 17.29
CA ARG A 3 0.52 -26.51 18.32
C ARG A 3 1.68 -27.48 18.07
N ASP A 4 1.39 -28.65 17.56
CA ASP A 4 2.38 -29.71 17.33
C ASP A 4 3.23 -29.46 16.10
N GLY A 5 2.62 -29.01 14.99
CA GLY A 5 3.35 -28.59 13.79
C GLY A 5 4.25 -27.39 14.03
N ARG A 6 3.85 -26.45 14.89
CA ARG A 6 4.67 -25.31 15.30
C ARG A 6 5.89 -25.74 16.12
N ARG A 7 5.70 -26.63 17.09
CA ARG A 7 6.78 -27.19 17.92
C ARG A 7 7.75 -27.98 17.08
N TYR A 8 7.27 -28.80 16.15
CA TYR A 8 8.08 -29.57 15.23
C TYR A 8 8.94 -28.66 14.35
N PHE A 9 8.34 -27.61 13.76
CA PHE A 9 9.06 -26.68 12.90
C PHE A 9 10.14 -25.89 13.65
N LEU A 10 9.85 -25.40 14.86
CA LEU A 10 10.82 -24.68 15.69
C LEU A 10 11.94 -25.59 16.24
N ALA A 11 11.65 -26.89 16.41
CA ALA A 11 12.64 -27.88 16.86
C ALA A 11 13.56 -28.39 15.74
N MET A 12 13.31 -28.01 14.47
CA MET A 12 14.21 -28.40 13.38
C MET A 12 15.59 -27.76 13.56
N PRO A 13 16.69 -28.55 13.57
CA PRO A 13 18.05 -28.02 13.74
C PRO A 13 18.44 -26.97 12.67
N THR A 14 17.78 -27.03 11.51
CA THR A 14 18.00 -26.12 10.38
C THR A 14 17.24 -24.80 10.49
N PHE A 15 16.21 -24.70 11.40
CA PHE A 15 15.39 -23.50 11.51
C PHE A 15 16.19 -22.27 11.92
N GLY A 16 16.98 -22.38 12.98
CA GLY A 16 17.82 -21.28 13.45
C GLY A 16 18.87 -20.85 12.43
N ARG A 17 19.48 -21.82 11.72
CA ARG A 17 20.41 -21.53 10.63
C ARG A 17 19.72 -20.84 9.45
N GLY A 18 18.52 -21.28 9.06
CA GLY A 18 17.73 -20.65 8.02
C GLY A 18 17.37 -19.20 8.34
N VAL A 19 16.94 -18.92 9.57
CA VAL A 19 16.64 -17.55 10.04
C VAL A 19 17.90 -16.68 10.02
N LEU A 20 19.03 -17.20 10.52
CA LEU A 20 20.30 -16.47 10.52
C LEU A 20 20.77 -16.16 9.08
N LEU A 21 20.77 -17.15 8.20
CA LEU A 21 21.16 -16.98 6.79
C LEU A 21 20.25 -15.99 6.07
N SER A 22 18.93 -16.05 6.31
CA SER A 22 17.98 -15.09 5.75
C SER A 22 18.23 -13.67 6.24
N GLY A 23 18.56 -13.51 7.53
CA GLY A 23 18.94 -12.22 8.10
C GLY A 23 20.21 -11.65 7.50
N ILE A 24 21.25 -12.49 7.38
CA ILE A 24 22.53 -12.10 6.77
C ILE A 24 22.32 -11.71 5.30
N LEU A 25 21.61 -12.53 4.54
CA LEU A 25 21.33 -12.25 3.13
C LEU A 25 20.52 -10.95 2.96
N GLY A 26 19.48 -10.76 3.77
CA GLY A 26 18.70 -9.53 3.78
C GLY A 26 19.56 -8.30 4.11
N PHE A 27 20.46 -8.42 5.10
CA PHE A 27 21.39 -7.35 5.41
C PHE A 27 22.37 -7.05 4.27
N VAL A 28 22.95 -8.08 3.64
CA VAL A 28 23.87 -7.91 2.50
C VAL A 28 23.18 -7.24 1.32
N ILE A 29 21.93 -7.62 1.02
CA ILE A 29 21.13 -6.98 -0.04
C ILE A 29 20.84 -5.51 0.30
N TYR A 30 20.59 -5.20 1.57
CA TYR A 30 20.30 -3.84 2.03
C TYR A 30 21.56 -2.96 2.15
N LEU A 31 22.74 -3.56 2.32
CA LEU A 31 24.00 -2.87 2.61
C LEU A 31 24.37 -1.76 1.61
N PRO A 32 24.22 -1.93 0.28
CA PRO A 32 24.49 -0.85 -0.67
C PRO A 32 23.62 0.40 -0.42
N ASN A 33 22.34 0.19 -0.09
CA ASN A 33 21.43 1.30 0.23
C ASN A 33 21.86 1.99 1.54
N PHE A 34 22.27 1.22 2.55
CA PHE A 34 22.73 1.76 3.81
C PHE A 34 24.02 2.59 3.64
N ILE A 35 25.02 2.07 2.90
CA ILE A 35 26.26 2.79 2.60
C ILE A 35 25.98 4.09 1.86
N TRP A 36 25.11 4.05 0.86
CA TRP A 36 24.71 5.25 0.13
C TRP A 36 24.05 6.30 1.05
N ASN A 37 23.14 5.87 1.92
CA ASN A 37 22.51 6.75 2.90
C ASN A 37 23.52 7.37 3.87
N MET A 38 24.53 6.62 4.32
CA MET A 38 25.62 7.19 5.14
C MET A 38 26.37 8.30 4.38
N GLY A 39 26.68 8.09 3.12
CA GLY A 39 27.36 9.10 2.28
C GLY A 39 26.49 10.33 1.96
N THR A 40 25.17 10.22 2.03
CA THR A 40 24.20 11.29 1.74
C THR A 40 23.51 11.86 2.99
N GLN A 41 24.11 11.70 4.18
CA GLN A 41 23.57 12.17 5.45
C GLN A 41 22.15 11.66 5.74
N PHE A 42 21.87 10.42 5.35
CA PHE A 42 20.58 9.77 5.54
C PHE A 42 19.38 10.52 4.92
N ILE A 43 19.58 11.11 3.74
CA ILE A 43 18.56 11.91 3.04
C ILE A 43 17.24 11.16 2.84
N THR A 44 17.28 9.84 2.61
CA THR A 44 16.06 9.01 2.48
C THR A 44 15.23 9.01 3.76
N TYR A 45 15.89 8.90 4.91
CA TYR A 45 15.21 8.95 6.21
C TYR A 45 14.70 10.35 6.53
N ALA A 46 15.49 11.38 6.21
CA ALA A 46 15.08 12.77 6.36
C ALA A 46 13.83 13.07 5.51
N HIS A 47 13.81 12.60 4.27
CA HIS A 47 12.64 12.73 3.38
C HIS A 47 11.41 11.99 3.92
N THR A 48 11.58 10.76 4.40
CA THR A 48 10.48 9.98 5.00
C THR A 48 9.93 10.67 6.25
N ARG A 49 10.83 11.19 7.10
CA ARG A 49 10.46 11.95 8.29
C ARG A 49 9.67 13.22 7.94
N SER A 50 10.12 13.95 6.93
CA SER A 50 9.42 15.15 6.43
C SER A 50 8.04 14.80 5.86
N ASN A 51 7.94 13.74 5.07
CA ASN A 51 6.66 13.29 4.52
C ASN A 51 5.68 12.80 5.60
N ALA A 52 6.18 12.25 6.69
CA ALA A 52 5.38 11.82 7.83
C ALA A 52 5.03 12.98 8.78
N ASP A 53 5.61 14.18 8.58
CA ASP A 53 5.38 15.36 9.44
C ASP A 53 5.64 15.10 10.93
N LEU A 54 6.73 14.35 11.22
CA LEU A 54 7.09 13.96 12.60
C LEU A 54 7.55 15.15 13.49
N GLY A 55 7.63 16.35 12.94
CA GLY A 55 7.95 17.58 13.67
C GLY A 55 6.71 18.41 14.04
N GLY A 56 5.53 18.01 13.58
CA GLY A 56 4.27 18.71 13.83
C GLY A 56 3.53 18.24 15.08
N GLU A 57 2.26 18.57 15.16
CA GLU A 57 1.36 18.09 16.22
C GLU A 57 1.26 16.56 16.16
N LEU A 58 1.49 15.92 17.29
CA LEU A 58 1.23 14.51 17.49
C LEU A 58 -0.25 14.31 17.90
N PHE A 59 -0.81 13.18 17.47
CA PHE A 59 -2.22 12.81 17.66
C PHE A 59 -3.18 13.55 16.72
N ARG A 60 -3.29 13.01 15.51
CA ARG A 60 -4.06 13.55 14.40
C ARG A 60 -5.17 12.58 13.96
N PRO A 61 -6.29 12.50 14.70
CA PRO A 61 -7.42 11.63 14.34
C PRO A 61 -8.05 12.01 12.99
N ASP A 62 -7.96 13.27 12.58
CA ASP A 62 -8.33 13.75 11.26
C ASP A 62 -7.51 13.05 10.15
N LYS A 63 -6.20 12.91 10.36
CA LYS A 63 -5.30 12.22 9.41
C LYS A 63 -5.52 10.72 9.38
N LEU A 64 -5.85 10.11 10.51
CA LEU A 64 -6.28 8.71 10.54
C LEU A 64 -7.55 8.49 9.70
N LEU A 65 -8.56 9.34 9.84
CA LEU A 65 -9.80 9.25 9.07
C LEU A 65 -9.56 9.48 7.57
N GLU A 66 -8.75 10.48 7.23
CA GLU A 66 -8.34 10.75 5.85
C GLU A 66 -7.62 9.54 5.24
N PHE A 67 -6.63 8.99 5.95
CA PHE A 67 -5.89 7.80 5.54
C PHE A 67 -6.80 6.59 5.37
N PHE A 68 -7.64 6.31 6.37
CA PHE A 68 -8.57 5.18 6.37
C PHE A 68 -9.60 5.30 5.24
N GLY A 69 -10.16 6.50 5.02
CA GLY A 69 -11.09 6.77 3.93
C GLY A 69 -10.45 6.56 2.55
N ALA A 70 -9.19 6.97 2.38
CA ALA A 70 -8.46 6.79 1.13
C ALA A 70 -8.26 5.30 0.75
N GLN A 71 -8.30 4.38 1.73
CA GLN A 71 -8.15 2.95 1.47
C GLN A 71 -9.34 2.37 0.68
N PHE A 72 -10.53 2.97 0.78
CA PHE A 72 -11.66 2.62 -0.08
C PHE A 72 -11.39 2.91 -1.56
N GLY A 73 -10.62 3.97 -1.84
CA GLY A 73 -10.19 4.27 -3.21
C GLY A 73 -9.05 3.38 -3.71
N LEU A 74 -8.09 3.03 -2.84
CA LEU A 74 -6.89 2.29 -3.22
C LEU A 74 -7.12 0.77 -3.33
N PHE A 75 -7.76 0.18 -2.34
CA PHE A 75 -8.06 -1.26 -2.32
C PHE A 75 -9.43 -1.58 -2.92
N GLY A 76 -10.19 -0.55 -3.24
CA GLY A 76 -11.56 -0.62 -3.73
C GLY A 76 -12.60 -0.82 -2.64
N PRO A 77 -13.78 -0.21 -2.78
CA PRO A 77 -14.78 -0.18 -1.73
C PRO A 77 -15.29 -1.56 -1.35
N ILE A 78 -15.45 -2.47 -2.31
CA ILE A 78 -15.96 -3.81 -2.08
C ILE A 78 -14.94 -4.66 -1.31
N LEU A 79 -13.67 -4.68 -1.76
CA LEU A 79 -12.65 -5.51 -1.11
C LEU A 79 -12.26 -4.94 0.26
N PHE A 80 -12.20 -3.61 0.40
CA PHE A 80 -11.87 -3.01 1.69
C PHE A 80 -12.99 -3.22 2.71
N ALA A 81 -14.25 -3.04 2.34
CA ALA A 81 -15.38 -3.37 3.21
C ALA A 81 -15.41 -4.85 3.59
N ALA A 82 -15.14 -5.75 2.63
CA ALA A 82 -15.04 -7.18 2.89
C ALA A 82 -13.87 -7.51 3.83
N LEU A 83 -12.71 -6.86 3.67
CA LEU A 83 -11.57 -7.02 4.57
C LEU A 83 -11.96 -6.66 6.00
N LEU A 84 -12.56 -5.49 6.20
CA LEU A 84 -13.01 -5.06 7.53
C LEU A 84 -14.01 -6.04 8.12
N TRP A 85 -15.02 -6.44 7.35
CA TRP A 85 -16.00 -7.42 7.79
C TRP A 85 -15.37 -8.75 8.20
N LEU A 86 -14.40 -9.26 7.44
CA LEU A 86 -13.69 -10.49 7.75
C LEU A 86 -12.80 -10.34 8.99
N MET A 87 -12.16 -9.18 9.20
CA MET A 87 -11.35 -8.92 10.40
C MET A 87 -12.20 -9.02 11.67
N PHE A 88 -13.43 -8.47 11.67
CA PHE A 88 -14.35 -8.57 12.80
C PHE A 88 -14.85 -9.99 13.02
N ARG A 89 -14.87 -10.85 12.01
CA ARG A 89 -15.25 -12.26 12.11
C ARG A 89 -14.09 -13.17 12.49
N HIS A 90 -13.28 -12.76 13.45
CA HIS A 90 -12.01 -13.41 13.82
C HIS A 90 -12.08 -14.91 14.13
N ARG A 91 -13.22 -15.43 14.65
CA ARG A 91 -13.39 -16.87 14.95
C ARG A 91 -13.24 -17.74 13.72
N GLN A 92 -13.63 -17.24 12.55
CA GLN A 92 -13.67 -18.03 11.32
C GLN A 92 -12.28 -18.21 10.71
N TRP A 93 -11.50 -17.12 10.57
CA TRP A 93 -10.17 -17.22 9.99
C TRP A 93 -9.11 -17.74 10.98
N ARG A 94 -9.32 -17.59 12.31
CA ARG A 94 -8.41 -18.16 13.32
C ARG A 94 -8.35 -19.68 13.30
N ALA A 95 -9.38 -20.36 12.84
CA ALA A 95 -9.38 -21.82 12.69
C ALA A 95 -8.46 -22.31 11.57
N HIS A 96 -8.13 -21.46 10.59
CA HIS A 96 -7.37 -21.84 9.41
C HIS A 96 -5.94 -21.30 9.44
N PRO A 97 -4.90 -22.16 9.46
CA PRO A 97 -3.49 -21.73 9.52
C PRO A 97 -3.08 -20.76 8.40
N ARG A 98 -3.54 -21.02 7.17
CA ARG A 98 -3.25 -20.17 6.01
C ARG A 98 -3.82 -18.75 6.16
N ALA A 99 -5.08 -18.67 6.61
CA ALA A 99 -5.72 -17.38 6.87
C ALA A 99 -5.01 -16.61 7.99
N ARG A 100 -4.61 -17.31 9.07
CA ARG A 100 -3.82 -16.69 10.16
C ARG A 100 -2.50 -16.08 9.66
N MET A 101 -1.81 -16.79 8.78
CA MET A 101 -0.56 -16.30 8.20
C MET A 101 -0.80 -15.01 7.40
N LEU A 102 -1.80 -15.00 6.51
CA LEU A 102 -2.15 -13.81 5.72
C LEU A 102 -2.56 -12.63 6.61
N VAL A 103 -3.38 -12.90 7.63
CA VAL A 103 -3.78 -11.86 8.60
C VAL A 103 -2.58 -11.35 9.40
N ALA A 104 -1.62 -12.20 9.76
CA ALA A 104 -0.40 -11.76 10.42
C ALA A 104 0.38 -10.77 9.55
N PHE A 105 0.54 -11.04 8.24
CA PHE A 105 1.16 -10.08 7.31
C PHE A 105 0.37 -8.78 7.22
N ILE A 106 -0.97 -8.85 7.09
CA ILE A 106 -1.85 -7.67 7.05
C ILE A 106 -1.65 -6.81 8.31
N LEU A 107 -1.67 -7.41 9.49
CA LEU A 107 -1.56 -6.70 10.75
C LEU A 107 -0.14 -6.15 10.99
N THR A 108 0.89 -6.94 10.70
CA THR A 108 2.29 -6.53 10.91
C THR A 108 2.66 -5.32 10.05
N MET A 109 2.14 -5.24 8.83
CA MET A 109 2.37 -4.09 7.93
C MET A 109 1.37 -2.96 8.18
N GLY A 110 0.10 -3.29 8.43
CA GLY A 110 -0.99 -2.30 8.53
C GLY A 110 -1.01 -1.54 9.85
N LEU A 111 -0.80 -2.20 10.99
CA LEU A 111 -0.88 -1.54 12.29
C LEU A 111 0.15 -0.43 12.49
N PRO A 112 1.43 -0.58 12.12
CA PRO A 112 2.40 0.52 12.20
C PRO A 112 2.00 1.73 11.36
N ILE A 113 1.46 1.51 10.16
CA ILE A 113 1.05 2.60 9.25
C ILE A 113 -0.20 3.30 9.79
N LEU A 114 -1.16 2.54 10.32
CA LEU A 114 -2.33 3.10 11.02
C LEU A 114 -1.91 3.90 12.25
N GLY A 115 -0.99 3.37 13.05
CA GLY A 115 -0.42 4.08 14.19
C GLY A 115 0.26 5.39 13.77
N LEU A 116 1.05 5.34 12.71
CA LEU A 116 1.69 6.53 12.16
C LEU A 116 0.66 7.56 11.66
N SER A 117 -0.40 7.11 10.97
CA SER A 117 -1.46 8.01 10.49
C SER A 117 -2.28 8.67 11.61
N LEU A 118 -2.36 8.00 12.78
CA LEU A 118 -2.99 8.57 13.97
C LEU A 118 -2.08 9.58 14.67
N LEU A 119 -0.79 9.30 14.72
CA LEU A 119 0.17 10.16 15.42
C LEU A 119 0.53 11.39 14.59
N THR A 120 0.63 11.27 13.28
CA THR A 120 1.09 12.34 12.41
C THR A 120 0.39 12.31 11.04
N ARG A 121 1.09 11.86 10.02
CA ARG A 121 0.60 11.72 8.64
C ARG A 121 1.20 10.49 7.99
N ALA A 122 0.35 9.69 7.36
CA ALA A 122 0.80 8.62 6.46
C ALA A 122 0.22 8.86 5.06
N ASN A 123 1.04 8.69 4.04
CA ASN A 123 0.55 8.70 2.67
C ASN A 123 -0.30 7.46 2.42
N ALA A 124 -1.43 7.63 1.74
CA ALA A 124 -2.40 6.55 1.54
C ALA A 124 -1.80 5.30 0.87
N ASN A 125 -0.86 5.47 -0.07
CA ASN A 125 -0.18 4.40 -0.79
C ASN A 125 0.84 3.60 0.08
N TRP A 126 1.16 4.06 1.28
CA TRP A 126 2.06 3.31 2.17
C TRP A 126 1.45 1.98 2.64
N ALA A 127 0.12 1.88 2.60
CA ALA A 127 -0.57 0.62 2.87
C ALA A 127 -0.52 -0.40 1.70
N ALA A 128 -0.01 -0.05 0.53
CA ALA A 128 -0.01 -0.93 -0.64
C ALA A 128 0.57 -2.33 -0.37
N PRO A 129 1.65 -2.53 0.40
CA PRO A 129 2.15 -3.87 0.73
C PRO A 129 1.15 -4.74 1.50
N VAL A 130 0.25 -4.13 2.29
CA VAL A 130 -0.82 -4.83 3.01
C VAL A 130 -1.76 -5.53 2.04
N TYR A 131 -2.02 -4.91 0.89
CA TYR A 131 -3.01 -5.39 -0.08
C TYR A 131 -2.58 -6.63 -0.84
N VAL A 132 -1.29 -6.97 -0.86
CA VAL A 132 -0.82 -8.23 -1.42
C VAL A 132 -1.40 -9.41 -0.63
N ALA A 133 -1.26 -9.40 0.69
CA ALA A 133 -1.82 -10.44 1.54
C ALA A 133 -3.34 -10.31 1.69
N ALA A 134 -3.87 -9.09 1.75
CA ALA A 134 -5.30 -8.82 1.90
C ALA A 134 -6.11 -9.28 0.68
N SER A 135 -5.63 -9.10 -0.54
CA SER A 135 -6.32 -9.56 -1.75
C SER A 135 -6.46 -11.08 -1.78
N ILE A 136 -5.39 -11.82 -1.44
CA ILE A 136 -5.43 -13.27 -1.34
C ILE A 136 -6.40 -13.72 -0.25
N PHE A 137 -6.32 -13.09 0.92
CA PHE A 137 -7.19 -13.42 2.06
C PHE A 137 -8.66 -13.16 1.77
N VAL A 138 -8.99 -11.94 1.32
CA VAL A 138 -10.38 -11.55 1.07
C VAL A 138 -11.00 -12.35 -0.07
N THR A 139 -10.27 -12.51 -1.19
CA THR A 139 -10.77 -13.27 -2.33
C THR A 139 -10.99 -14.74 -1.96
N GLY A 140 -10.02 -15.35 -1.28
CA GLY A 140 -10.13 -16.73 -0.81
C GLY A 140 -11.34 -16.95 0.12
N GLU A 141 -11.53 -16.05 1.09
CA GLU A 141 -12.67 -16.13 2.03
C GLU A 141 -14.03 -15.87 1.36
N LEU A 142 -14.09 -14.93 0.41
CA LEU A 142 -15.33 -14.66 -0.34
C LEU A 142 -15.71 -15.83 -1.23
N LEU A 143 -14.76 -16.42 -1.95
CA LEU A 143 -15.01 -17.60 -2.80
C LEU A 143 -15.42 -18.81 -1.97
N ALA A 144 -14.77 -19.07 -0.84
CA ALA A 144 -15.13 -20.15 0.06
C ALA A 144 -16.57 -20.00 0.65
N ARG A 145 -17.11 -18.78 0.64
CA ARG A 145 -18.49 -18.48 1.11
C ARG A 145 -19.50 -18.33 -0.02
N TYR A 146 -19.16 -18.76 -1.23
CA TYR A 146 -20.00 -18.62 -2.44
C TYR A 146 -20.40 -17.18 -2.76
N LYS A 147 -19.53 -16.23 -2.46
CA LYS A 147 -19.71 -14.80 -2.74
C LYS A 147 -18.87 -14.33 -3.95
N ALA A 148 -18.78 -15.16 -4.98
CA ALA A 148 -18.03 -14.86 -6.19
C ALA A 148 -18.51 -13.56 -6.89
N SER A 149 -19.80 -13.21 -6.77
CA SER A 149 -20.35 -11.96 -7.30
C SER A 149 -19.70 -10.71 -6.74
N LEU A 150 -19.28 -10.71 -5.47
CA LEU A 150 -18.54 -9.58 -4.87
C LEU A 150 -17.13 -9.44 -5.46
N VAL A 151 -16.45 -10.57 -5.71
CA VAL A 151 -15.13 -10.57 -6.35
C VAL A 151 -15.26 -10.08 -7.79
N GLN A 152 -16.23 -10.58 -8.54
CA GLN A 152 -16.50 -10.15 -9.92
C GLN A 152 -16.89 -8.67 -9.98
N GLY A 153 -17.77 -8.21 -9.11
CA GLY A 153 -18.16 -6.81 -9.02
C GLY A 153 -16.98 -5.89 -8.69
N SER A 154 -16.11 -6.32 -7.79
CA SER A 154 -14.87 -5.60 -7.48
C SER A 154 -13.93 -5.53 -8.70
N LEU A 155 -13.76 -6.63 -9.42
CA LEU A 155 -12.92 -6.66 -10.63
C LEU A 155 -13.47 -5.72 -11.72
N ILE A 156 -14.77 -5.77 -11.99
CA ILE A 156 -15.41 -4.87 -12.95
C ILE A 156 -15.21 -3.41 -12.54
N LEU A 157 -15.41 -3.09 -11.27
CA LEU A 157 -15.21 -1.74 -10.75
C LEU A 157 -13.76 -1.26 -10.95
N HIS A 158 -12.78 -2.10 -10.61
CA HIS A 158 -11.35 -1.74 -10.76
C HIS A 158 -10.96 -1.57 -12.23
N ILE A 159 -11.42 -2.45 -13.10
CA ILE A 159 -11.17 -2.32 -14.55
C ILE A 159 -11.83 -1.03 -15.07
N GLY A 160 -13.09 -0.76 -14.69
CA GLY A 160 -13.80 0.45 -15.09
C GLY A 160 -13.07 1.72 -14.62
N LEU A 161 -12.63 1.77 -13.35
CA LEU A 161 -11.86 2.89 -12.82
C LEU A 161 -10.50 3.03 -13.53
N ALA A 162 -9.80 1.93 -13.80
CA ALA A 162 -8.54 1.97 -14.53
C ALA A 162 -8.73 2.52 -15.95
N VAL A 163 -9.76 2.07 -16.66
CA VAL A 163 -10.09 2.59 -18.00
C VAL A 163 -10.43 4.09 -17.96
N ILE A 164 -11.22 4.52 -16.99
CA ILE A 164 -11.57 5.95 -16.82
C ILE A 164 -10.32 6.78 -16.52
N LEU A 165 -9.48 6.33 -15.60
CA LEU A 165 -8.26 7.06 -15.23
C LEU A 165 -7.24 7.08 -16.37
N MET A 166 -6.99 5.95 -17.03
CA MET A 166 -6.08 5.91 -18.17
C MET A 166 -6.62 6.68 -19.37
N GLY A 167 -7.91 6.49 -19.71
CA GLY A 167 -8.57 7.23 -20.77
C GLY A 167 -8.63 8.72 -20.50
N GLY A 168 -8.95 9.12 -19.27
CA GLY A 168 -8.91 10.51 -18.83
C GLY A 168 -7.54 11.16 -18.95
N SER A 169 -6.46 10.41 -18.65
CA SER A 169 -5.08 10.87 -18.85
C SER A 169 -4.77 11.12 -20.33
N LEU A 170 -5.18 10.20 -21.22
CA LEU A 170 -4.99 10.36 -22.66
C LEU A 170 -5.79 11.55 -23.21
N LEU A 171 -7.05 11.70 -22.78
CA LEU A 171 -7.90 12.82 -23.16
C LEU A 171 -7.34 14.15 -22.63
N ALA A 172 -6.78 14.15 -21.41
CA ALA A 172 -6.15 15.32 -20.82
C ALA A 172 -4.89 15.78 -21.57
N SER A 173 -4.24 14.86 -22.28
CA SER A 173 -3.05 15.13 -23.07
C SER A 173 -3.37 15.50 -24.52
N ALA A 174 -4.62 15.29 -24.98
CA ALA A 174 -5.02 15.56 -26.36
C ALA A 174 -5.17 17.07 -26.61
N PRO A 175 -4.51 17.63 -27.65
CA PRO A 175 -4.69 19.03 -28.03
C PRO A 175 -6.16 19.30 -28.37
N GLY A 176 -6.78 20.27 -27.74
CA GLY A 176 -8.15 20.73 -28.06
C GLY A 176 -9.26 20.27 -27.12
N ILE A 177 -9.09 19.20 -26.33
CA ILE A 177 -10.14 18.76 -25.39
C ILE A 177 -10.15 19.65 -24.12
N TYR A 178 -9.01 20.27 -23.79
CA TYR A 178 -8.89 21.19 -22.67
C TYR A 178 -8.83 22.68 -23.09
N ALA A 179 -8.93 22.99 -24.38
CA ALA A 179 -9.00 24.36 -24.85
C ALA A 179 -10.30 25.02 -24.38
N GLY A 180 -10.29 25.59 -23.20
CA GLY A 180 -11.40 26.34 -22.61
C GLY A 180 -11.93 25.83 -21.27
N TYR A 181 -11.54 24.65 -20.79
CA TYR A 181 -11.89 24.16 -19.47
C TYR A 181 -10.67 24.13 -18.54
N ALA A 182 -10.48 25.21 -17.80
CA ALA A 182 -9.53 25.23 -16.70
C ALA A 182 -10.09 24.44 -15.52
N VAL A 183 -9.77 23.16 -15.43
CA VAL A 183 -10.06 22.38 -14.22
C VAL A 183 -9.19 22.97 -13.09
N PRO A 184 -9.81 23.40 -11.95
CA PRO A 184 -9.02 23.89 -10.82
C PRO A 184 -7.94 22.90 -10.43
N ALA A 185 -6.72 23.35 -10.18
CA ALA A 185 -5.57 22.50 -9.87
C ALA A 185 -5.82 21.53 -8.70
N LYS A 186 -6.71 21.86 -7.77
CA LYS A 186 -7.13 20.99 -6.66
C LYS A 186 -7.97 19.79 -7.10
N LEU A 187 -8.70 19.92 -8.22
CA LEU A 187 -9.60 18.90 -8.76
C LEU A 187 -8.98 18.12 -9.92
N ASP A 188 -7.82 18.55 -10.41
CA ASP A 188 -7.13 17.89 -11.52
C ASP A 188 -6.26 16.71 -11.00
N PRO A 189 -6.66 15.45 -11.22
CA PRO A 189 -5.89 14.30 -10.78
C PRO A 189 -4.56 14.16 -11.52
N TYR A 190 -4.42 14.82 -12.68
CA TYR A 190 -3.23 14.72 -13.54
C TYR A 190 -2.27 15.91 -13.41
N ARG A 191 -2.52 16.85 -12.51
CA ARG A 191 -1.72 18.08 -12.37
C ARG A 191 -0.22 17.83 -12.19
N HIS A 192 0.14 16.74 -11.50
CA HIS A 192 1.52 16.36 -11.24
C HIS A 192 2.17 15.54 -12.36
N HIS A 193 1.38 15.13 -13.35
CA HIS A 193 1.83 14.34 -14.49
C HIS A 193 2.00 15.17 -15.76
N ARG A 194 1.70 16.48 -15.71
CA ARG A 194 1.80 17.41 -16.84
C ARG A 194 3.04 18.26 -16.72
N GLY A 195 3.49 18.78 -17.87
CA GLY A 195 4.60 19.75 -17.94
C GLY A 195 5.99 19.13 -17.99
N TRP A 196 6.13 17.81 -17.92
CA TRP A 196 7.44 17.15 -17.98
C TRP A 196 8.16 17.38 -19.31
N ALA A 197 7.43 17.38 -20.44
CA ALA A 197 8.01 17.73 -21.75
C ALA A 197 8.56 19.16 -21.75
N PHE A 198 7.79 20.13 -21.26
CA PHE A 198 8.21 21.51 -21.14
C PHE A 198 9.47 21.67 -20.26
N ILE A 199 9.53 20.95 -19.14
CA ILE A 199 10.71 20.94 -18.26
C ILE A 199 11.92 20.34 -19.00
N GLY A 200 11.70 19.24 -19.73
CA GLY A 200 12.74 18.61 -20.56
C GLY A 200 13.30 19.55 -21.61
N ASP A 201 12.44 20.26 -22.32
CA ASP A 201 12.81 21.23 -23.33
C ASP A 201 13.63 22.39 -22.73
N LYS A 202 13.19 22.90 -21.57
CA LYS A 202 13.90 23.95 -20.84
C LYS A 202 15.29 23.51 -20.36
N ILE A 203 15.45 22.29 -19.93
CA ILE A 203 16.76 21.73 -19.54
C ILE A 203 17.66 21.61 -20.76
N ASN A 204 17.12 21.22 -21.92
CA ASN A 204 17.89 21.10 -23.15
C ASN A 204 18.34 22.49 -23.70
N GLU A 205 17.52 23.53 -23.51
CA GLU A 205 17.90 24.92 -23.85
C GLU A 205 19.05 25.47 -22.99
N LEU A 206 19.25 24.90 -21.78
CA LEU A 206 20.29 25.33 -20.83
C LEU A 206 21.61 24.55 -20.99
N ARG A 207 21.66 23.56 -21.87
CA ARG A 207 22.87 22.78 -22.21
C ARG A 207 23.56 23.32 -23.43
#